data_7c86acde98d1ed1338a54116890c75c3
#
_entry.id   7c86acde98d1ed1338a54116890c75c3
#
_cell.length_a   1.000
_cell.length_b   1.000
_cell.length_c   1.000
_cell.angle_alpha   90.00
_cell.angle_beta   90.00
_cell.angle_gamma   90.00
#
_symmetry.space_group_name_H-M   'P 1'
#
loop_
_entity.id
_entity.type
_entity.pdbx_description
1 polymer ?
#
loop_
_entity_poly.entity_id
_entity_poly.type
_entity_poly.pdbx_seq_one_letter_code
_entity_poly.pdbx_strand_id
1 'polypeptide(L)' 'MAIQGQINHLSNQHKKIDDIIANEMANPDWDELRIAALKKQKLRIKDELARLRATN' A
#
# COMPACT_ATOMS: atom_id res chain seq x y z
N MET A 1 13.67 -10.29 -14.29
CA MET A 1 13.12 -9.59 -14.34
C MET A 1 12.31 -9.45 -13.53
N ALA A 2 12.02 -9.84 -13.26
CA ALA A 2 11.07 -9.64 -12.70
C ALA A 2 10.94 -9.37 -11.28
N ILE A 3 11.73 -9.91 -10.39
CA ILE A 3 11.63 -9.64 -8.97
C ILE A 3 11.84 -8.17 -8.64
N GLN A 4 12.86 -7.57 -9.23
CA GLN A 4 13.12 -6.15 -8.98
C GLN A 4 11.99 -5.29 -9.53
N GLY A 5 11.47 -5.65 -10.69
CA GLY A 5 10.32 -4.93 -11.26
C GLY A 5 9.08 -5.07 -10.40
N GLN A 6 8.86 -6.26 -9.85
CA GLN A 6 7.72 -6.49 -8.96
C GLN A 6 7.86 -5.70 -7.67
N ILE A 7 9.06 -5.67 -7.10
CA ILE A 7 9.31 -4.90 -5.88
C ILE A 7 9.05 -3.43 -6.12
N ASN A 8 9.53 -2.90 -7.25
CA ASN A 8 9.30 -1.50 -7.59
C ASN A 8 7.83 -1.20 -7.77
N HIS A 9 7.12 -2.10 -8.45
CA HIS A 9 5.70 -1.92 -8.69
C HIS A 9 4.91 -1.90 -7.38
N LEU A 10 5.18 -2.86 -6.52
CA LEU A 10 4.48 -2.95 -5.24
C LEU A 10 4.85 -1.79 -4.33
N SER A 11 6.11 -1.37 -4.36
CA SER A 11 6.56 -0.23 -3.58
C SER A 11 5.84 1.05 -4.00
N ASN A 12 5.66 1.23 -5.31
CA ASN A 12 4.93 2.36 -5.84
C ASN A 12 3.46 2.32 -5.45
N GLN A 13 2.86 1.13 -5.47
CA GLN A 13 1.47 0.97 -5.04
C GLN A 13 1.30 1.28 -3.56
N HIS A 14 2.25 0.83 -2.75
CA HIS A 14 2.23 1.10 -1.31
C HIS A 14 2.24 2.60 -1.06
N LYS A 15 3.13 3.30 -1.75
CA LYS A 15 3.24 4.74 -1.63
C LYS A 15 1.97 5.45 -2.07
N LYS A 16 1.39 4.97 -3.16
CA LYS A 16 0.16 5.53 -3.70
C LYS A 16 -0.99 5.41 -2.71
N ILE A 17 -1.11 4.25 -2.09
CA ILE A 17 -2.17 4.02 -1.11
C ILE A 17 -1.95 4.89 0.11
N ASP A 18 -0.70 5.05 0.54
CA ASP A 18 -0.38 5.97 1.64
C ASP A 18 -0.87 7.38 1.33
N ASP A 19 -0.61 7.85 0.12
CA ASP A 19 -1.04 9.18 -0.31
C ASP A 19 -2.55 9.29 -0.32
N ILE A 20 -3.24 8.26 -0.78
CA ILE A 20 -4.68 8.24 -0.81
C ILE A 20 -5.25 8.31 0.61
N ILE A 21 -4.68 7.54 1.52
CA ILE A 21 -5.11 7.56 2.91
C ILE A 21 -4.92 8.95 3.51
N ALA A 22 -3.76 9.55 3.27
CA ALA A 22 -3.48 10.88 3.80
C ALA A 22 -4.48 11.90 3.26
N ASN A 23 -4.78 11.84 1.98
CA ASN A 23 -5.74 12.74 1.35
C ASN A 23 -7.14 12.54 1.91
N GLU A 24 -7.54 11.30 2.09
CA GLU A 24 -8.86 10.99 2.63
C GLU A 24 -8.99 11.49 4.06
N MET A 25 -7.97 11.29 4.87
CA MET A 25 -8.02 11.69 6.27
C MET A 25 -7.91 13.20 6.47
N ALA A 26 -7.42 13.90 5.46
CA ALA A 26 -7.39 15.36 5.50
C ALA A 26 -8.79 15.94 5.34
N ASN A 27 -9.72 15.14 4.84
CA ASN A 27 -11.10 15.56 4.65
C ASN A 27 -11.85 15.43 5.98
N PRO A 28 -12.53 16.45 6.47
CA PRO A 28 -13.24 16.36 7.75
C PRO A 28 -14.33 15.30 7.76
N ASP A 29 -14.83 14.92 6.58
CA ASP A 29 -15.87 13.90 6.47
C ASP A 29 -15.35 12.54 6.06
N TRP A 30 -14.10 12.23 6.38
CA TRP A 30 -13.55 10.97 5.95
C TRP A 30 -14.30 9.78 6.54
N ASP A 31 -14.37 8.71 5.76
CA ASP A 31 -15.13 7.52 6.09
C ASP A 31 -14.21 6.48 6.73
N GLU A 32 -14.57 6.05 7.91
CA GLU A 32 -13.80 5.07 8.67
C GLU A 32 -13.67 3.74 7.91
N LEU A 33 -14.76 3.32 7.28
CA LEU A 33 -14.76 2.05 6.54
C LEU A 33 -13.83 2.11 5.34
N ARG A 34 -13.85 3.25 4.66
CA ARG A 34 -12.99 3.44 3.50
C ARG A 34 -11.52 3.44 3.90
N ILE A 35 -11.19 4.13 4.99
CA ILE A 35 -9.83 4.16 5.49
C ILE A 35 -9.38 2.76 5.91
N ALA A 36 -10.25 2.01 6.58
CA ALA A 36 -9.93 0.65 7.00
C ALA A 36 -9.64 -0.24 5.78
N ALA A 37 -10.42 -0.10 4.72
CA ALA A 37 -10.21 -0.87 3.51
C ALA A 37 -8.87 -0.53 2.86
N LEU A 38 -8.53 0.75 2.82
CA LEU A 38 -7.27 1.21 2.25
C LEU A 38 -6.08 0.71 3.06
N LYS A 39 -6.20 0.77 4.38
CA LYS A 39 -5.14 0.26 5.27
C LYS A 39 -4.94 -1.23 5.09
N LYS A 40 -6.02 -1.96 4.86
CA LYS A 40 -5.95 -3.39 4.62
C LYS A 40 -5.20 -3.70 3.33
N GLN A 41 -5.48 -2.94 2.28
CA GLN A 41 -4.77 -3.08 1.02
C GLN A 41 -3.29 -2.78 1.19
N LYS A 42 -2.98 -1.72 1.92
CA LYS A 42 -1.61 -1.34 2.19
C LYS A 42 -0.87 -2.46 2.91
N LEU A 43 -1.52 -3.07 3.88
CA LEU A 43 -0.91 -4.16 4.64
C LEU A 43 -0.61 -5.36 3.75
N ARG A 44 -1.53 -5.68 2.83
CA ARG A 44 -1.31 -6.76 1.87
C ARG A 44 -0.09 -6.52 1.01
N ILE A 45 0.02 -5.31 0.50
CA ILE A 45 1.14 -4.95 -0.34
C ILE A 45 2.44 -5.03 0.44
N LYS A 46 2.41 -4.58 1.69
CA LYS A 46 3.58 -4.64 2.55
C LYS A 46 4.00 -6.09 2.81
N ASP A 47 3.04 -6.98 3.03
CA ASP A 47 3.32 -8.40 3.21
C ASP A 47 3.96 -8.99 1.98
N GLU A 48 3.43 -8.65 0.84
CA GLU A 48 3.97 -9.13 -0.43
C GLU A 48 5.40 -8.66 -0.63
N LEU A 49 5.65 -7.39 -0.33
CA LEU A 49 7.00 -6.83 -0.43
C LEU A 49 7.96 -7.56 0.50
N ALA A 50 7.53 -7.83 1.72
CA ALA A 50 8.35 -8.53 2.69
C ALA A 50 8.70 -9.93 2.18
N ARG A 51 7.73 -10.60 1.56
CA ARG A 51 7.97 -11.92 1.00
C ARG A 51 8.97 -11.90 -0.13
N LEU A 52 8.81 -10.96 -1.04
CA LEU A 52 9.71 -10.86 -2.18
C LEU A 52 11.13 -10.56 -1.73
N ARG A 53 11.27 -9.73 -0.72
CA ARG A 53 12.59 -9.40 -0.19
C ARG A 53 13.21 -10.58 0.55
N ALA A 54 12.37 -11.37 1.20
CA ALA A 54 12.86 -12.53 1.96
C ALA A 54 13.36 -13.65 1.05
N THR A 55 12.80 -13.75 -0.16
CA THR A 55 13.21 -14.80 -1.09
C THR A 55 14.48 -14.47 -1.85
N ASN A 56 14.97 -13.28 -1.70
CA ASN A 56 16.19 -12.93 -2.36
C ASN A 56 17.41 -13.49 -1.60
#